data_0a84c8e69d0ea4eae0be5642e2b25b99
#
_entry.id   0a84c8e69d0ea4eae0be5642e2b25b99
#
_cell.length_a   1.000
_cell.length_b   1.000
_cell.length_c   1.000
_cell.angle_alpha   90.00
_cell.angle_beta   90.00
_cell.angle_gamma   90.00
#
_symmetry.space_group_name_H-M   'P 1'
#
loop_
_entity.id
_entity.type
_entity.pdbx_description
1 polymer ?
#
loop_
_entity_poly.entity_id
_entity_poly.type
_entity_poly.pdbx_seq_one_letter_code
_entity_poly.pdbx_strand_id
1 'polypeptide(L)' 'MEYTKADYIRFIGELLALLPMGFVKKIYSICANERKRAGV' A
#
# COMPACT_ATOMS: atom_id res chain seq x y z
N MET A 1 -12.71 13.89 12.36
CA MET A 1 -11.37 14.28 11.94
C MET A 1 -10.83 13.30 10.93
N GLU A 2 -10.30 13.78 9.81
CA GLU A 2 -9.81 12.91 8.77
C GLU A 2 -8.32 12.62 8.94
N TYR A 3 -7.93 11.44 8.51
CA TYR A 3 -6.52 11.06 8.55
C TYR A 3 -5.79 11.64 7.34
N THR A 4 -4.52 11.95 7.54
CA THR A 4 -3.69 12.43 6.45
C THR A 4 -3.19 11.24 5.62
N LYS A 5 -2.59 11.56 4.47
CA LYS A 5 -1.98 10.52 3.63
C LYS A 5 -0.92 9.73 4.41
N ALA A 6 -0.14 10.43 5.22
CA ALA A 6 0.90 9.78 6.01
C ALA A 6 0.29 8.80 7.01
N ASP A 7 -0.85 9.16 7.59
CA ASP A 7 -1.54 8.28 8.53
C ASP A 7 -1.99 7.01 7.83
N TYR A 8 -2.59 7.14 6.64
CA TYR A 8 -3.03 5.99 5.87
C TYR A 8 -1.88 5.08 5.48
N ILE A 9 -0.77 5.66 5.08
CA ILE A 9 0.42 4.87 4.72
C ILE A 9 0.88 4.03 5.90
N ARG A 10 0.90 4.63 7.08
CA ARG A 10 1.30 3.90 8.29
C ARG A 10 0.33 2.78 8.61
N PHE A 11 -0.97 3.05 8.52
CA PHE A 11 -1.98 2.03 8.79
C PHE A 11 -1.86 0.87 7.80
N ILE A 12 -1.67 1.18 6.52
CA ILE A 12 -1.50 0.15 5.51
C ILE A 12 -0.28 -0.70 5.79
N GLY A 13 0.83 -0.07 6.19
CA GLY A 13 2.04 -0.78 6.55
C GLY A 13 1.82 -1.77 7.69
N GLU A 14 1.08 -1.33 8.71
CA GLU A 14 0.78 -2.19 9.85
C GLU A 14 -0.10 -3.37 9.44
N LEU A 15 -1.09 -3.12 8.60
CA LEU A 15 -1.96 -4.17 8.12
C LEU A 15 -1.20 -5.18 7.25
N LEU A 16 -0.33 -4.68 6.38
CA LEU A 16 0.46 -5.54 5.50
C LEU A 16 1.38 -6.46 6.30
N ALA A 17 1.88 -5.97 7.44
CA ALA A 17 2.75 -6.79 8.28
C ALA A 17 2.03 -8.00 8.85
N LEU A 18 0.70 -7.94 8.94
CA LEU A 18 -0.11 -9.04 9.47
C LEU A 18 -0.62 -9.99 8.39
N LEU A 19 -0.41 -9.66 7.13
CA LEU A 19 -0.94 -10.43 6.02
C LEU A 19 0.10 -11.40 5.46
N PRO A 20 -0.35 -12.51 4.84
CA PRO A 20 0.59 -13.47 4.25
C PRO A 20 1.32 -12.85 3.07
N MET A 21 2.51 -13.42 2.79
CA MET A 21 3.40 -12.91 1.74
C MET A 21 2.71 -12.85 0.38
N GLY A 22 1.89 -13.84 0.06
CA GLY A 22 1.18 -13.86 -1.22
C GLY A 22 0.29 -12.65 -1.42
N PHE A 23 -0.38 -12.24 -0.36
CA PHE A 23 -1.25 -11.07 -0.43
C PHE A 23 -0.41 -9.79 -0.51
N VAL A 24 0.69 -9.74 0.24
CA VAL A 24 1.57 -8.56 0.22
C VAL A 24 2.16 -8.36 -1.17
N LYS A 25 2.57 -9.43 -1.83
CA LYS A 25 3.07 -9.35 -3.20
C LYS A 25 2.03 -8.81 -4.16
N LYS A 26 0.78 -9.21 -3.98
CA LYS A 26 -0.32 -8.73 -4.81
C LYS A 26 -0.50 -7.23 -4.64
N ILE A 27 -0.48 -6.76 -3.40
CA ILE A 27 -0.62 -5.33 -3.10
C ILE A 27 0.56 -4.56 -3.71
N TYR A 28 1.76 -5.10 -3.61
CA TYR A 28 2.94 -4.48 -4.21
C TYR A 28 2.77 -4.30 -5.72
N SER A 29 2.26 -5.33 -6.39
CA SER A 29 2.05 -5.27 -7.83
C SER A 29 1.04 -4.18 -8.20
N ILE A 30 -0.03 -4.07 -7.42
CA ILE A 30 -1.04 -3.05 -7.66
C ILE A 30 -0.43 -1.67 -7.51
N CYS A 31 0.33 -1.46 -6.44
CA CYS A 31 0.97 -0.18 -6.19
C CYS A 31 2.00 0.17 -7.26
N ALA A 32 2.78 -0.80 -7.69
CA ALA A 32 3.79 -0.59 -8.72
C ALA A 32 3.14 -0.20 -10.05
N ASN A 33 2.02 -0.85 -10.39
CA ASN A 33 1.28 -0.53 -11.60
C ASN A 33 0.69 0.87 -11.55
N GLU A 34 0.16 1.26 -10.40
CA GLU A 34 -0.41 2.60 -10.23
C GLU A 34 0.66 3.67 -10.36
N ARG A 35 1.82 3.42 -9.78
CA ARG A 35 2.93 4.35 -9.87
C ARG A 35 3.37 4.53 -11.32
N LYS A 36 3.49 3.44 -12.04
CA LYS A 36 3.89 3.44 -13.44
C LYS A 36 2.86 4.18 -14.29
N ARG A 37 1.59 3.94 -14.02
CA ARG A 37 0.50 4.57 -14.74
C ARG A 37 0.46 6.07 -14.50
N ALA A 38 0.82 6.51 -13.31
CA ALA A 38 0.85 7.91 -12.97
C ALA A 38 2.04 8.65 -13.60
N GLY A 39 2.94 7.95 -14.25
CA GLY A 39 4.07 8.55 -14.93
C GLY A 39 5.19 8.99 -14.02
N VAL A 40 5.33 8.34 -12.88
CA VAL A 40 6.34 8.71 -11.89
C VAL A 40 7.36 7.62 -11.75
#